data_4fada4f5300b38aef2ef34025632d5a8
#
_entry.id   4fada4f5300b38aef2ef34025632d5a8
#
_cell.length_a   1.000
_cell.length_b   1.000
_cell.length_c   1.000
_cell.angle_alpha   90.00
_cell.angle_beta   90.00
_cell.angle_gamma   90.00
#
_symmetry.space_group_name_H-M   'P 1'
#
loop_
_entity.id
_entity.type
_entity.pdbx_description
1 polymer ?
#
loop_
_entity_poly.entity_id
_entity_poly.type
_entity_poly.pdbx_seq_one_letter_code
_entity_poly.pdbx_strand_id
1 'polypeptide(L)'
;WGFTQCIRVGRNIIKVPIRELYMPKPDAEICHAHYHSISELEAKSFGLDQEHIVEKTDAFLAELLRLADSLFAFASELEISTCSEELCGFNRHEISNNGWTNYPRLCELAEVAPLEMTEKKFLSRCKLLNEIIQKIPNGKIRKILIAMGANARDIKNLQSLKLLQGIYTVVDKLNENGENVQALKGGAINI
;
A
#
# COMPACT_ATOMS: atom_id res chain seq x y z
N TRP A 1 -0.51 -14.55 24.60
CA TRP A 1 -0.43 -15.96 24.23
C TRP A 1 1.02 -16.33 23.98
N GLY A 2 1.50 -17.31 24.77
CA GLY A 2 2.92 -17.67 24.77
C GLY A 2 3.29 -18.81 23.81
N PHE A 3 2.83 -18.79 22.55
CA PHE A 3 3.31 -19.74 21.54
C PHE A 3 4.60 -19.23 20.90
N THR A 4 5.67 -20.00 20.97
CA THR A 4 6.98 -19.65 20.40
C THR A 4 7.04 -19.97 18.90
N GLN A 5 6.22 -20.93 18.44
CA GLN A 5 6.14 -21.34 17.05
C GLN A 5 4.68 -21.34 16.60
N CYS A 6 4.25 -20.27 15.99
CA CYS A 6 2.97 -20.22 15.31
C CYS A 6 3.13 -19.61 13.93
N ILE A 7 2.35 -20.11 12.97
CA ILE A 7 2.31 -19.62 11.61
C ILE A 7 0.88 -19.19 11.33
N ARG A 8 0.70 -17.98 10.85
CA ARG A 8 -0.59 -17.54 10.37
C ARG A 8 -0.88 -18.22 9.04
N VAL A 9 -2.10 -18.74 8.89
CA VAL A 9 -2.56 -19.41 7.68
C VAL A 9 -3.85 -18.75 7.24
N GLY A 10 -3.85 -18.18 6.07
CA GLY A 10 -5.00 -17.43 5.59
C GLY A 10 -5.37 -16.23 6.48
N ARG A 11 -6.65 -15.87 6.44
CA ARG A 11 -7.12 -14.61 7.05
C ARG A 11 -7.25 -14.65 8.57
N ASN A 12 -7.78 -15.74 9.13
CA ASN A 12 -8.20 -15.80 10.55
C ASN A 12 -7.74 -17.06 11.27
N ILE A 13 -6.81 -17.82 10.72
CA ILE A 13 -6.35 -19.09 11.27
C ILE A 13 -4.88 -18.98 11.64
N ILE A 14 -4.50 -19.57 12.75
CA ILE A 14 -3.11 -19.80 13.13
C ILE A 14 -2.86 -21.31 13.22
N LYS A 15 -1.76 -21.77 12.67
CA LYS A 15 -1.26 -23.13 12.81
C LYS A 15 -0.23 -23.14 13.93
N VAL A 16 -0.49 -23.90 14.98
CA VAL A 16 0.39 -24.07 16.13
C VAL A 16 0.82 -25.52 16.19
N PRO A 17 2.13 -25.84 16.32
CA PRO A 17 2.56 -27.21 16.56
C PRO A 17 1.95 -27.74 17.86
N ILE A 18 1.40 -28.95 17.85
CA ILE A 18 0.72 -29.54 19.02
C ILE A 18 1.64 -29.60 20.25
N ARG A 19 2.95 -29.75 20.06
CA ARG A 19 3.94 -29.74 21.14
C ARG A 19 3.90 -28.46 21.96
N GLU A 20 3.50 -27.33 21.38
CA GLU A 20 3.39 -26.05 22.08
C GLU A 20 2.29 -26.06 23.16
N LEU A 21 1.29 -26.92 23.02
CA LEU A 21 0.24 -27.13 24.02
C LEU A 21 0.72 -27.93 25.23
N TYR A 22 1.78 -28.73 25.07
CA TYR A 22 2.37 -29.53 26.15
C TYR A 22 3.50 -28.80 26.88
N MET A 23 3.88 -27.61 26.48
CA MET A 23 4.77 -26.77 27.27
C MET A 23 4.06 -26.19 28.48
N PRO A 24 4.76 -25.85 29.56
CA PRO A 24 4.15 -25.22 30.72
C PRO A 24 3.42 -23.94 30.32
N LYS A 25 2.10 -23.97 30.40
CA LYS A 25 1.20 -22.87 30.07
C LYS A 25 0.06 -22.81 31.10
N PRO A 26 -0.56 -21.64 31.28
CA PRO A 26 -1.78 -21.53 32.04
C PRO A 26 -2.87 -22.41 31.46
N ASP A 27 -3.62 -23.14 32.31
CA ASP A 27 -4.73 -24.02 31.87
C ASP A 27 -5.75 -23.27 31.01
N ALA A 28 -6.01 -21.99 31.30
CA ALA A 28 -6.90 -21.16 30.52
C ALA A 28 -6.46 -21.01 29.05
N GLU A 29 -5.15 -20.96 28.76
CA GLU A 29 -4.64 -20.89 27.38
C GLU A 29 -4.81 -22.22 26.65
N ILE A 30 -4.58 -23.34 27.36
CA ILE A 30 -4.75 -24.69 26.82
C ILE A 30 -6.23 -24.93 26.51
N CYS A 31 -7.13 -24.62 27.44
CA CYS A 31 -8.57 -24.76 27.25
C CYS A 31 -9.06 -23.88 26.07
N HIS A 32 -8.57 -22.64 25.98
CA HIS A 32 -8.94 -21.77 24.86
C HIS A 32 -8.46 -22.33 23.51
N ALA A 33 -7.23 -22.84 23.43
CA ALA A 33 -6.71 -23.44 22.21
C ALA A 33 -7.51 -24.67 21.78
N HIS A 34 -7.90 -25.50 22.73
CA HIS A 34 -8.78 -26.66 22.45
C HIS A 34 -10.18 -26.24 21.99
N TYR A 35 -10.78 -25.25 22.65
CA TYR A 35 -12.11 -24.76 22.32
C TYR A 35 -12.20 -24.17 20.90
N HIS A 36 -11.13 -23.49 20.48
CA HIS A 36 -11.04 -22.85 19.14
C HIS A 36 -10.30 -23.70 18.11
N SER A 37 -9.95 -24.96 18.43
CA SER A 37 -9.35 -25.86 17.47
C SER A 37 -10.37 -26.27 16.40
N ILE A 38 -9.93 -26.33 15.15
CA ILE A 38 -10.74 -26.73 14.01
C ILE A 38 -10.07 -27.90 13.29
N SER A 39 -10.86 -28.71 12.61
CA SER A 39 -10.35 -29.80 11.79
C SER A 39 -9.66 -29.28 10.52
N GLU A 40 -8.80 -30.09 9.89
CA GLU A 40 -8.18 -29.74 8.61
C GLU A 40 -9.20 -29.49 7.50
N LEU A 41 -10.29 -30.25 7.48
CA LEU A 41 -11.39 -30.08 6.52
C LEU A 41 -12.06 -28.71 6.71
N GLU A 42 -12.34 -28.35 7.95
CA GLU A 42 -12.92 -27.06 8.28
C GLU A 42 -11.97 -25.92 7.97
N ALA A 43 -10.68 -26.06 8.29
CA ALA A 43 -9.66 -25.08 7.95
C ALA A 43 -9.61 -24.78 6.45
N LYS A 44 -9.71 -25.80 5.59
CA LYS A 44 -9.73 -25.64 4.12
C LYS A 44 -10.92 -24.82 3.63
N SER A 45 -12.04 -24.84 4.34
CA SER A 45 -13.22 -24.03 3.97
C SER A 45 -13.06 -22.53 4.20
N PHE A 46 -12.07 -22.11 5.00
CA PHE A 46 -11.81 -20.70 5.33
C PHE A 46 -10.90 -19.96 4.34
N GLY A 47 -10.59 -20.54 3.18
CA GLY A 47 -9.78 -19.89 2.17
C GLY A 47 -8.35 -19.64 2.66
N LEU A 48 -7.61 -20.72 2.91
CA LEU A 48 -6.22 -20.66 3.43
C LEU A 48 -5.26 -19.91 2.49
N ASP A 49 -5.62 -19.79 1.21
CA ASP A 49 -4.84 -19.09 0.18
C ASP A 49 -5.11 -17.57 0.16
N GLN A 50 -6.02 -17.08 1.00
CA GLN A 50 -6.30 -15.64 1.07
C GLN A 50 -5.18 -14.91 1.81
N GLU A 51 -4.59 -13.93 1.15
CA GLU A 51 -3.60 -13.05 1.76
C GLU A 51 -4.16 -12.36 3.02
N HIS A 52 -3.35 -12.35 4.06
CA HIS A 52 -3.67 -11.62 5.27
C HIS A 52 -3.58 -10.11 5.04
N ILE A 53 -4.32 -9.32 5.86
CA ILE A 53 -4.33 -7.85 5.73
C ILE A 53 -2.94 -7.23 5.88
N VAL A 54 -2.05 -7.82 6.67
CA VAL A 54 -0.64 -7.40 6.81
C VAL A 54 0.07 -7.55 5.47
N GLU A 55 -0.02 -8.71 4.81
CA GLU A 55 0.58 -8.97 3.50
C GLU A 55 0.04 -8.03 2.43
N LYS A 56 -1.26 -7.74 2.47
CA LYS A 56 -1.90 -6.74 1.59
C LYS A 56 -1.38 -5.33 1.85
N THR A 57 -1.10 -4.99 3.12
CA THR A 57 -0.52 -3.69 3.47
C THR A 57 0.93 -3.59 3.01
N ASP A 58 1.71 -4.67 3.12
CA ASP A 58 3.07 -4.76 2.58
C ASP A 58 3.08 -4.62 1.06
N ALA A 59 2.21 -5.35 0.37
CA ALA A 59 2.06 -5.25 -1.08
C ALA A 59 1.65 -3.84 -1.52
N PHE A 60 0.70 -3.22 -0.83
CA PHE A 60 0.28 -1.84 -1.10
C PHE A 60 1.42 -0.84 -0.91
N LEU A 61 2.21 -0.96 0.16
CA LEU A 61 3.37 -0.12 0.40
C LEU A 61 4.44 -0.33 -0.69
N ALA A 62 4.69 -1.58 -1.09
CA ALA A 62 5.64 -1.88 -2.17
C ALA A 62 5.22 -1.19 -3.48
N GLU A 63 3.94 -1.20 -3.83
CA GLU A 63 3.44 -0.52 -5.04
C GLU A 63 3.52 1.02 -4.92
N LEU A 64 3.29 1.59 -3.74
CA LEU A 64 3.51 3.03 -3.52
C LEU A 64 4.98 3.43 -3.70
N LEU A 65 5.92 2.60 -3.24
CA LEU A 65 7.35 2.84 -3.41
C LEU A 65 7.76 2.70 -4.89
N ARG A 66 7.19 1.74 -5.63
CA ARG A 66 7.41 1.61 -7.09
C ARG A 66 6.86 2.81 -7.86
N LEU A 67 5.67 3.29 -7.47
CA LEU A 67 5.10 4.50 -8.04
C LEU A 67 6.03 5.70 -7.83
N ALA A 68 6.59 5.85 -6.62
CA ALA A 68 7.55 6.92 -6.33
C ALA A 68 8.82 6.82 -7.19
N ASP A 69 9.33 5.61 -7.45
CA ASP A 69 10.48 5.41 -8.33
C ASP A 69 10.17 5.78 -9.78
N SER A 70 8.99 5.40 -10.25
CA SER A 70 8.53 5.77 -11.59
C SER A 70 8.39 7.29 -11.75
N LEU A 71 7.78 7.94 -10.76
CA LEU A 71 7.66 9.40 -10.73
C LEU A 71 9.02 10.10 -10.63
N PHE A 72 9.97 9.52 -9.89
CA PHE A 72 11.33 10.02 -9.81
C PHE A 72 12.07 9.89 -11.14
N ALA A 73 11.93 8.76 -11.84
CA ALA A 73 12.50 8.57 -13.16
C ALA A 73 11.98 9.62 -14.14
N PHE A 74 10.66 9.87 -14.18
CA PHE A 74 10.05 10.94 -14.98
C PHE A 74 10.58 12.32 -14.59
N ALA A 75 10.64 12.63 -13.30
CA ALA A 75 11.14 13.92 -12.82
C ALA A 75 12.60 14.14 -13.26
N SER A 76 13.43 13.07 -13.19
CA SER A 76 14.85 13.12 -13.60
C SER A 76 14.98 13.37 -15.10
N GLU A 77 14.18 12.72 -15.95
CA GLU A 77 14.19 12.97 -17.39
C GLU A 77 13.73 14.38 -17.76
N LEU A 78 12.83 14.97 -16.96
CA LEU A 78 12.37 16.35 -17.10
C LEU A 78 13.28 17.38 -16.37
N GLU A 79 14.43 16.96 -15.85
CA GLU A 79 15.40 17.80 -15.13
C GLU A 79 14.82 18.47 -13.86
N ILE A 80 13.84 17.83 -13.23
CA ILE A 80 13.23 18.30 -12.00
C ILE A 80 13.98 17.72 -10.81
N SER A 81 14.61 18.57 -10.01
CA SER A 81 15.28 18.16 -8.78
C SER A 81 14.28 17.68 -7.72
N THR A 82 14.30 16.38 -7.41
CA THR A 82 13.51 15.73 -6.37
C THR A 82 14.13 14.39 -6.01
N CYS A 83 13.60 13.70 -5.01
CA CYS A 83 13.95 12.30 -4.73
C CYS A 83 12.68 11.45 -4.56
N SER A 84 12.81 10.12 -4.64
CA SER A 84 11.66 9.21 -4.57
C SER A 84 10.94 9.30 -3.22
N GLU A 85 11.66 9.53 -2.11
CA GLU A 85 11.09 9.71 -0.78
C GLU A 85 10.21 10.96 -0.69
N GLU A 86 10.62 12.05 -1.34
CA GLU A 86 9.81 13.27 -1.43
C GLU A 86 8.54 13.08 -2.27
N LEU A 87 8.47 12.04 -3.11
CA LEU A 87 7.32 11.78 -3.98
C LEU A 87 6.28 10.84 -3.37
N CYS A 88 6.62 10.07 -2.34
CA CYS A 88 5.67 9.19 -1.66
C CYS A 88 5.43 9.51 -0.20
N GLY A 89 6.32 10.29 0.44
CA GLY A 89 6.23 10.59 1.87
C GLY A 89 6.64 9.43 2.78
N PHE A 90 7.37 8.46 2.25
CA PHE A 90 7.89 7.31 2.99
C PHE A 90 9.41 7.25 2.88
N ASN A 91 10.09 7.01 4.01
CA ASN A 91 11.54 6.82 4.05
C ASN A 91 11.89 5.36 3.84
N ARG A 92 12.60 5.03 2.75
CA ARG A 92 12.96 3.66 2.38
C ARG A 92 13.88 3.01 3.38
N HIS A 93 14.86 3.74 3.88
CA HIS A 93 15.81 3.20 4.86
C HIS A 93 15.09 2.84 6.16
N GLU A 94 14.18 3.69 6.61
CA GLU A 94 13.36 3.43 7.79
C GLU A 94 12.48 2.19 7.59
N ILE A 95 11.79 2.08 6.43
CA ILE A 95 10.96 0.92 6.10
C ILE A 95 11.80 -0.35 6.02
N SER A 96 12.99 -0.30 5.44
CA SER A 96 13.88 -1.46 5.33
C SER A 96 14.34 -1.98 6.70
N ASN A 97 14.57 -1.08 7.67
CA ASN A 97 15.07 -1.45 8.99
C ASN A 97 13.96 -1.82 9.97
N ASN A 98 12.85 -1.10 9.94
CA ASN A 98 11.79 -1.17 10.94
C ASN A 98 10.44 -1.65 10.39
N GLY A 99 10.36 -1.94 9.09
CA GLY A 99 9.09 -2.12 8.42
C GLY A 99 8.27 -0.82 8.45
N TRP A 100 6.96 -0.95 8.43
CA TRP A 100 6.04 0.19 8.46
C TRP A 100 5.51 0.54 9.86
N THR A 101 6.13 -0.01 10.92
CA THR A 101 5.70 0.17 12.32
C THR A 101 5.69 1.63 12.77
N ASN A 102 6.58 2.45 12.22
CA ASN A 102 6.64 3.89 12.50
C ASN A 102 5.62 4.74 11.73
N TYR A 103 4.79 4.09 10.91
CA TYR A 103 3.75 4.76 10.13
C TYR A 103 2.35 4.40 10.65
N PRO A 104 1.76 5.20 11.58
CA PRO A 104 0.52 4.84 12.27
C PRO A 104 -0.63 4.50 11.33
N ARG A 105 -0.75 5.18 10.18
CA ARG A 105 -1.81 4.90 9.21
C ARG A 105 -1.69 3.54 8.52
N LEU A 106 -0.46 3.07 8.31
CA LEU A 106 -0.23 1.71 7.81
C LEU A 106 -0.52 0.67 8.90
N CYS A 107 -0.17 0.96 10.16
CA CYS A 107 -0.53 0.12 11.30
C CYS A 107 -2.06 -0.03 11.43
N GLU A 108 -2.80 1.08 11.38
CA GLU A 108 -4.27 1.06 11.39
C GLU A 108 -4.85 0.29 10.19
N LEU A 109 -4.26 0.43 8.99
CA LEU A 109 -4.69 -0.29 7.80
C LEU A 109 -4.47 -1.80 7.93
N ALA A 110 -3.37 -2.20 8.58
CA ALA A 110 -3.00 -3.60 8.81
C ALA A 110 -3.78 -4.26 9.96
N GLU A 111 -4.61 -3.53 10.69
CA GLU A 111 -5.47 -4.14 11.72
C GLU A 111 -6.39 -5.21 11.13
N VAL A 112 -6.56 -6.29 11.88
CA VAL A 112 -7.39 -7.42 11.45
C VAL A 112 -8.83 -6.95 11.20
N ALA A 113 -9.32 -7.22 9.99
CA ALA A 113 -10.71 -6.98 9.66
C ALA A 113 -11.58 -8.11 10.20
N PRO A 114 -12.71 -7.83 10.88
CA PRO A 114 -13.67 -8.86 11.27
C PRO A 114 -14.24 -9.54 10.03
N LEU A 115 -14.68 -10.81 10.17
CA LEU A 115 -15.32 -11.55 9.08
C LEU A 115 -16.57 -10.80 8.57
N GLU A 116 -17.37 -10.31 9.50
CA GLU A 116 -18.53 -9.46 9.21
C GLU A 116 -18.14 -7.99 9.37
N MET A 117 -17.71 -7.40 8.26
CA MET A 117 -17.34 -5.99 8.26
C MET A 117 -18.59 -5.14 8.08
N THR A 118 -18.86 -4.27 9.05
CA THR A 118 -19.90 -3.26 8.89
C THR A 118 -19.51 -2.22 7.82
N GLU A 119 -20.51 -1.64 7.15
CA GLU A 119 -20.30 -0.56 6.18
C GLU A 119 -19.41 0.56 6.74
N LYS A 120 -19.67 0.99 7.98
CA LYS A 120 -18.87 2.00 8.67
C LYS A 120 -17.38 1.62 8.76
N LYS A 121 -17.06 0.37 9.09
CA LYS A 121 -15.67 -0.11 9.16
C LYS A 121 -15.02 -0.20 7.79
N PHE A 122 -15.78 -0.59 6.77
CA PHE A 122 -15.31 -0.58 5.39
C PHE A 122 -14.98 0.84 4.92
N LEU A 123 -15.89 1.80 5.11
CA LEU A 123 -15.68 3.19 4.76
C LEU A 123 -14.50 3.82 5.52
N SER A 124 -14.30 3.46 6.79
CA SER A 124 -13.13 3.90 7.55
C SER A 124 -11.82 3.42 6.92
N ARG A 125 -11.76 2.19 6.41
CA ARG A 125 -10.57 1.69 5.68
C ARG A 125 -10.36 2.41 4.36
N CYS A 126 -11.42 2.66 3.61
CA CYS A 126 -11.34 3.47 2.38
C CYS A 126 -10.80 4.88 2.67
N LYS A 127 -11.23 5.48 3.79
CA LYS A 127 -10.72 6.77 4.24
C LYS A 127 -9.23 6.71 4.58
N LEU A 128 -8.77 5.68 5.30
CA LEU A 128 -7.35 5.47 5.61
C LEU A 128 -6.50 5.35 4.34
N LEU A 129 -6.94 4.55 3.37
CA LEU A 129 -6.26 4.43 2.08
C LEU A 129 -6.16 5.79 1.37
N ASN A 130 -7.25 6.54 1.34
CA ASN A 130 -7.25 7.87 0.76
C ASN A 130 -6.29 8.82 1.49
N GLU A 131 -6.25 8.81 2.83
CA GLU A 131 -5.35 9.63 3.63
C GLU A 131 -3.87 9.30 3.37
N ILE A 132 -3.55 8.01 3.14
CA ILE A 132 -2.19 7.58 2.78
C ILE A 132 -1.82 8.12 1.39
N ILE A 133 -2.70 7.97 0.40
CA ILE A 133 -2.45 8.46 -0.96
C ILE A 133 -2.36 10.00 -1.01
N GLN A 134 -3.12 10.70 -0.17
CA GLN A 134 -3.06 12.16 -0.08
C GLN A 134 -1.73 12.69 0.50
N LYS A 135 -0.90 11.85 1.13
CA LYS A 135 0.45 12.23 1.54
C LYS A 135 1.40 12.44 0.35
N ILE A 136 1.05 11.92 -0.82
CA ILE A 136 1.80 12.19 -2.05
C ILE A 136 1.76 13.70 -2.31
N PRO A 137 2.92 14.39 -2.39
CA PRO A 137 2.97 15.85 -2.37
C PRO A 137 2.48 16.46 -3.69
N ASN A 138 1.28 17.02 -3.66
CA ASN A 138 0.64 17.66 -4.82
C ASN A 138 1.54 18.68 -5.54
N GLY A 139 2.36 19.41 -4.79
CA GLY A 139 3.25 20.42 -5.36
C GLY A 139 4.32 19.84 -6.28
N LYS A 140 4.90 18.68 -5.92
CA LYS A 140 5.90 17.99 -6.76
C LYS A 140 5.26 17.41 -8.02
N ILE A 141 4.10 16.75 -7.86
CA ILE A 141 3.37 16.18 -9.02
C ILE A 141 2.92 17.29 -9.98
N ARG A 142 2.44 18.44 -9.48
CA ARG A 142 2.11 19.59 -10.35
C ARG A 142 3.32 20.07 -11.13
N LYS A 143 4.52 20.12 -10.53
CA LYS A 143 5.74 20.50 -11.25
C LYS A 143 6.03 19.54 -12.39
N ILE A 144 5.89 18.23 -12.15
CA ILE A 144 6.05 17.20 -13.19
C ILE A 144 5.04 17.45 -14.32
N LEU A 145 3.75 17.59 -14.02
CA LEU A 145 2.70 17.83 -15.01
C LEU A 145 2.93 19.11 -15.81
N ILE A 146 3.35 20.20 -15.18
CA ILE A 146 3.66 21.47 -15.87
C ILE A 146 4.83 21.25 -16.83
N ALA A 147 5.88 20.54 -16.40
CA ALA A 147 7.02 20.22 -17.26
C ALA A 147 6.61 19.30 -18.44
N MET A 148 5.57 18.48 -18.25
CA MET A 148 4.94 17.67 -19.31
C MET A 148 3.98 18.47 -20.19
N GLY A 149 3.84 19.78 -20.02
CA GLY A 149 3.02 20.65 -20.86
C GLY A 149 1.63 20.97 -20.32
N ALA A 150 1.27 20.53 -19.10
CA ALA A 150 -0.02 20.85 -18.50
C ALA A 150 -0.13 22.35 -18.17
N ASN A 151 -1.33 22.91 -18.41
CA ASN A 151 -1.60 24.29 -18.02
C ASN A 151 -1.72 24.40 -16.49
N ALA A 152 -0.87 25.24 -15.88
CA ALA A 152 -0.83 25.41 -14.43
C ALA A 152 -2.17 25.86 -13.81
N ARG A 153 -3.03 26.57 -14.57
CA ARG A 153 -4.33 27.04 -14.10
C ARG A 153 -5.29 25.89 -13.91
N ASP A 154 -5.29 24.91 -14.83
CA ASP A 154 -6.24 23.80 -14.86
C ASP A 154 -5.94 22.77 -13.75
N ILE A 155 -4.67 22.61 -13.40
CA ILE A 155 -4.23 21.65 -12.39
C ILE A 155 -4.10 22.25 -10.99
N LYS A 156 -4.27 23.56 -10.79
CA LYS A 156 -4.02 24.29 -9.53
C LYS A 156 -4.80 23.69 -8.35
N ASN A 157 -6.05 23.31 -8.56
CA ASN A 157 -6.97 22.84 -7.52
C ASN A 157 -7.10 21.31 -7.45
N LEU A 158 -6.38 20.58 -8.32
CA LEU A 158 -6.45 19.13 -8.34
C LEU A 158 -5.69 18.52 -7.16
N GLN A 159 -6.25 17.43 -6.61
CA GLN A 159 -5.64 16.63 -5.54
C GLN A 159 -4.82 15.47 -6.13
N SER A 160 -4.05 14.78 -5.26
CA SER A 160 -3.06 13.77 -5.64
C SER A 160 -3.56 12.76 -6.68
N LEU A 161 -4.74 12.15 -6.48
CA LEU A 161 -5.29 11.17 -7.42
C LEU A 161 -5.58 11.75 -8.81
N LYS A 162 -6.12 12.98 -8.88
CA LYS A 162 -6.38 13.64 -10.16
C LYS A 162 -5.10 14.06 -10.86
N LEU A 163 -4.10 14.48 -10.09
CA LEU A 163 -2.78 14.79 -10.63
C LEU A 163 -2.07 13.55 -11.17
N LEU A 164 -2.14 12.42 -10.44
CA LEU A 164 -1.62 11.14 -10.91
C LEU A 164 -2.35 10.64 -12.16
N GLN A 165 -3.68 10.80 -12.21
CA GLN A 165 -4.46 10.51 -13.39
C GLN A 165 -3.99 11.34 -14.61
N GLY A 166 -3.67 12.62 -14.40
CA GLY A 166 -3.10 13.48 -15.43
C GLY A 166 -1.76 12.94 -15.95
N ILE A 167 -0.84 12.55 -15.08
CA ILE A 167 0.44 11.95 -15.50
C ILE A 167 0.17 10.68 -16.31
N TYR A 168 -0.69 9.78 -15.82
CA TYR A 168 -1.02 8.53 -16.51
C TYR A 168 -1.56 8.81 -17.92
N THR A 169 -2.50 9.77 -18.06
CA THR A 169 -3.07 10.13 -19.36
C THR A 169 -2.01 10.62 -20.35
N VAL A 170 -1.03 11.40 -19.88
CA VAL A 170 0.07 11.87 -20.74
C VAL A 170 0.97 10.72 -21.15
N VAL A 171 1.33 9.84 -20.21
CA VAL A 171 2.18 8.66 -20.46
C VAL A 171 1.50 7.72 -21.45
N ASP A 172 0.19 7.50 -21.27
CA ASP A 172 -0.60 6.63 -22.15
C ASP A 172 -0.61 7.15 -23.59
N LYS A 173 -0.85 8.45 -23.79
CA LYS A 173 -0.74 9.11 -25.09
C LYS A 173 0.64 9.00 -25.72
N LEU A 174 1.72 9.15 -24.93
CA LEU A 174 3.09 8.97 -25.43
C LEU A 174 3.32 7.53 -25.91
N ASN A 175 2.86 6.56 -25.15
CA ASN A 175 2.96 5.15 -25.52
C ASN A 175 2.17 4.83 -26.81
N GLU A 176 0.97 5.36 -26.93
CA GLU A 176 0.14 5.20 -28.15
C GLU A 176 0.82 5.79 -29.38
N ASN A 177 1.51 6.92 -29.25
CA ASN A 177 2.23 7.59 -30.33
C ASN A 177 3.62 7.01 -30.61
N GLY A 178 4.12 6.08 -29.77
CA GLY A 178 5.50 5.56 -29.83
C GLY A 178 6.55 6.63 -29.48
N GLU A 179 6.16 7.67 -28.76
CA GLU A 179 6.99 8.77 -28.33
C GLU A 179 7.55 8.52 -26.90
N ASN A 180 8.69 9.11 -26.60
CA ASN A 180 9.27 9.10 -25.26
C ASN A 180 9.05 10.44 -24.53
N VAL A 181 9.35 10.49 -23.23
CA VAL A 181 9.19 11.69 -22.37
C VAL A 181 9.97 12.89 -22.91
N GLN A 182 11.04 12.66 -23.67
CA GLN A 182 11.84 13.74 -24.28
C GLN A 182 11.09 14.50 -25.38
N ALA A 183 10.10 13.86 -26.01
CA ALA A 183 9.23 14.53 -26.97
C ALA A 183 8.39 15.65 -26.33
N LEU A 184 8.17 15.59 -25.01
CA LEU A 184 7.46 16.61 -24.24
C LEU A 184 8.22 17.93 -24.10
N LYS A 185 9.55 17.90 -24.20
CA LYS A 185 10.39 19.12 -24.08
C LYS A 185 10.18 20.11 -25.26
N GLY A 186 9.51 19.72 -26.32
CA GLY A 186 9.35 20.51 -27.54
C GLY A 186 7.92 20.92 -27.91
N GLY A 187 6.89 20.46 -27.23
CA GLY A 187 5.52 20.70 -27.66
C GLY A 187 4.49 20.80 -26.52
N ALA A 188 3.52 21.71 -26.68
CA ALA A 188 2.37 21.75 -25.79
C ALA A 188 1.47 20.54 -26.05
N ILE A 189 1.39 19.62 -25.09
CA ILE A 189 0.39 18.56 -25.10
C ILE A 189 -0.90 19.13 -24.49
N ASN A 190 -1.97 19.15 -25.26
CA ASN A 190 -3.31 19.43 -24.74
C ASN A 190 -3.76 18.22 -23.89
N ILE A 191 -3.81 18.40 -22.59
CA ILE A 191 -4.31 17.43 -21.59
C ILE A 191 -5.81 17.56 -21.48
#